data_012563a6e87073e5a587ab6197328678
#
_entry.id   012563a6e87073e5a587ab6197328678
#
_cell.length_a   1.000
_cell.length_b   1.000
_cell.length_c   1.000
_cell.angle_alpha   90.00
_cell.angle_beta   90.00
_cell.angle_gamma   90.00
#
_symmetry.space_group_name_H-M   'P 1'
#
loop_
_entity.id
_entity.type
_entity.pdbx_description
1 polymer ?
#
loop_
_entity_poly.entity_id
_entity_poly.type
_entity_poly.pdbx_seq_one_letter_code
_entity_poly.pdbx_strand_id
1 'polypeptide(L)' 'MTRLYMRTSAEAHIYIDQHPCTCGDIEFDRQSAVMNDGGVLCSRYFGKCRTCATMRELIFELQLAKLNRI' A
#
# COMPACT_ATOMS: atom_id res chain seq x y z
N MET A 1 -15.62 0.08 1.14
CA MET A 1 -14.22 0.15 0.77
C MET A 1 -13.43 -0.91 1.52
N THR A 2 -12.58 -1.63 0.83
CA THR A 2 -11.81 -2.72 1.43
C THR A 2 -10.56 -2.18 2.11
N ARG A 3 -10.35 -2.58 3.35
CA ARG A 3 -9.13 -2.21 4.04
C ARG A 3 -8.03 -3.19 3.69
N LEU A 4 -6.86 -2.65 3.37
CA LEU A 4 -5.69 -3.45 3.05
C LEU A 4 -4.82 -3.58 4.28
N TYR A 5 -4.12 -4.70 4.39
CA TYR A 5 -3.26 -4.99 5.53
C TYR A 5 -1.90 -5.47 5.06
N MET A 6 -0.88 -5.16 5.83
CA MET A 6 0.45 -5.70 5.56
C MET A 6 1.19 -5.90 6.88
N ARG A 7 2.12 -6.84 6.88
CA ARG A 7 3.06 -7.02 8.00
C ARG A 7 4.40 -6.38 7.67
N THR A 8 4.78 -6.44 6.40
CA THR A 8 6.04 -5.89 5.93
C THR A 8 5.80 -5.13 4.65
N SER A 9 6.75 -4.25 4.30
CA SER A 9 6.65 -3.53 3.04
C SER A 9 6.73 -4.46 1.85
N ALA A 10 7.40 -5.61 1.98
CA ALA A 10 7.47 -6.59 0.90
C ALA A 10 6.06 -7.10 0.56
N GLU A 11 5.23 -7.34 1.56
CA GLU A 11 3.85 -7.78 1.32
C GLU A 11 3.06 -6.73 0.57
N ALA A 12 3.27 -5.45 0.91
CA ALA A 12 2.58 -4.37 0.22
C ALA A 12 2.96 -4.32 -1.25
N HIS A 13 4.25 -4.46 -1.55
CA HIS A 13 4.70 -4.43 -2.94
C HIS A 13 4.18 -5.63 -3.73
N ILE A 14 4.12 -6.80 -3.11
CA ILE A 14 3.54 -7.98 -3.75
C ILE A 14 2.07 -7.74 -4.09
N TYR A 15 1.33 -7.17 -3.16
CA TYR A 15 -0.07 -6.85 -3.40
C TYR A 15 -0.23 -5.89 -4.57
N ILE A 16 0.59 -4.84 -4.59
CA ILE A 16 0.53 -3.84 -5.65
C ILE A 16 0.83 -4.49 -7.01
N ASP A 17 1.81 -5.38 -7.05
CA ASP A 17 2.18 -6.05 -8.30
C ASP A 17 1.07 -6.96 -8.81
N GLN A 18 0.21 -7.45 -7.93
CA GLN A 18 -0.90 -8.32 -8.31
C GLN A 18 -2.17 -7.54 -8.63
N HIS A 19 -2.16 -6.23 -8.46
CA HIS A 19 -3.33 -5.38 -8.68
C HIS A 19 -2.94 -4.22 -9.58
N PRO A 20 -2.76 -4.47 -10.88
CA PRO A 20 -2.29 -3.43 -11.79
C PRO A 20 -3.32 -2.32 -11.98
N CYS A 21 -2.83 -1.23 -12.51
CA CYS A 21 -3.67 -0.13 -12.93
C CYS A 21 -4.67 -0.60 -13.99
N THR A 22 -5.73 0.16 -14.19
CA THR A 22 -6.73 -0.17 -15.22
C THR A 22 -6.13 -0.26 -16.61
N CYS A 23 -4.99 0.38 -16.84
CA CYS A 23 -4.29 0.26 -18.13
C CYS A 23 -3.46 -1.03 -18.23
N GLY A 24 -3.39 -1.81 -17.15
CA GLY A 24 -2.64 -3.07 -17.12
C GLY A 24 -1.22 -2.97 -16.64
N ASP A 25 -0.71 -1.76 -16.39
CA ASP A 25 0.66 -1.57 -15.96
C ASP A 25 0.73 -1.54 -14.43
N ILE A 26 1.79 -2.14 -13.87
CA ILE A 26 2.04 -2.10 -12.44
C ILE A 26 3.05 -1.01 -12.07
N GLU A 27 3.69 -0.42 -13.06
CA GLU A 27 4.73 0.58 -12.82
C GLU A 27 4.12 1.93 -12.51
N PHE A 28 4.43 2.46 -11.35
CA PHE A 28 4.12 3.85 -11.06
C PHE A 28 5.21 4.38 -10.12
N ASP A 29 5.26 5.69 -10.01
CA ASP A 29 6.29 6.36 -9.23
C ASP A 29 5.94 6.22 -7.75
N ARG A 30 6.30 5.08 -7.17
CA ARG A 30 5.85 4.70 -5.82
C ARG A 30 6.53 5.55 -4.77
N GLN A 31 5.78 6.44 -4.19
CA GLN A 31 6.19 7.15 -3.00
C GLN A 31 5.48 6.53 -1.81
N SER A 32 6.08 6.64 -0.64
CA SER A 32 5.47 6.06 0.55
C SER A 32 5.51 7.07 1.70
N ALA A 33 4.50 6.97 2.54
CA ALA A 33 4.40 7.78 3.74
C ALA A 33 3.74 6.94 4.83
N VAL A 34 4.21 7.13 6.06
CA VAL A 34 3.61 6.47 7.20
C VAL A 34 2.67 7.45 7.87
N MET A 35 1.48 6.99 8.19
CA MET A 35 0.44 7.80 8.81
C MET A 35 0.01 7.15 10.12
N ASN A 36 -0.40 7.97 11.07
CA ASN A 36 -1.02 7.47 12.29
C ASN A 36 -2.49 7.93 12.27
N ASP A 37 -3.39 6.97 12.19
CA ASP A 37 -4.82 7.27 12.11
C ASP A 37 -5.49 6.69 13.35
N GLY A 38 -5.71 7.54 14.35
CA GLY A 38 -6.39 7.12 15.57
C GLY A 38 -5.64 6.04 16.34
N GLY A 39 -4.30 6.08 16.33
CA GLY A 39 -3.49 5.09 17.01
C GLY A 39 -3.11 3.89 16.15
N VAL A 40 -3.60 3.86 14.91
CA VAL A 40 -3.29 2.77 13.98
C VAL A 40 -2.28 3.28 12.95
N LEU A 41 -1.18 2.55 12.82
CA LEU A 41 -0.16 2.91 11.84
C LEU A 41 -0.55 2.39 10.47
N CYS A 42 -0.48 3.27 9.48
CA CYS A 42 -0.79 2.92 8.10
C CYS A 42 0.37 3.34 7.20
N SER A 43 0.61 2.56 6.16
CA SER A 43 1.56 2.93 5.11
C SER A 43 0.77 3.25 3.85
N ARG A 44 1.05 4.41 3.27
CA ARG A 44 0.40 4.87 2.07
C ARG A 44 1.39 4.82 0.92
N TYR A 45 1.03 4.14 -0.15
CA TYR A 45 1.81 4.09 -1.38
C TYR A 45 1.06 4.81 -2.46
N PHE A 46 1.70 5.78 -3.11
CA PHE A 46 0.99 6.64 -4.04
C PHE A 46 1.94 7.14 -5.13
N GLY A 47 1.36 7.50 -6.25
CA GLY A 47 2.11 8.03 -7.38
C GLY A 47 1.31 7.93 -8.67
N LYS A 48 1.86 8.48 -9.72
CA LYS A 48 1.24 8.41 -11.04
C LYS A 48 1.65 7.15 -11.76
N CYS A 49 0.67 6.50 -12.38
CA CYS A 49 0.96 5.41 -13.29
C CYS A 49 1.82 5.95 -14.44
N ARG A 50 2.88 5.22 -14.79
CA ARG A 50 3.79 5.67 -15.83
C ARG A 50 3.19 5.59 -17.22
N THR A 51 2.19 4.75 -17.42
CA THR A 51 1.61 4.54 -18.72
C THR A 51 0.43 5.45 -18.98
N CYS A 52 -0.52 5.55 -18.06
CA CYS A 52 -1.74 6.31 -18.29
C CYS A 52 -1.86 7.57 -17.44
N ALA A 53 -0.89 7.84 -16.61
CA ALA A 53 -0.83 9.01 -15.73
C ALA A 53 -1.96 9.08 -14.69
N THR A 54 -2.70 8.00 -14.49
CA THR A 54 -3.72 7.93 -13.45
C THR A 54 -3.04 7.92 -12.08
N MET A 55 -3.55 8.70 -11.16
CA MET A 55 -3.05 8.67 -9.80
C MET A 55 -3.46 7.38 -9.12
N ARG A 56 -2.50 6.70 -8.52
CA ARG A 56 -2.75 5.48 -7.77
C ARG A 56 -2.44 5.73 -6.31
N GLU A 57 -3.26 5.15 -5.46
CA GLU A 57 -3.06 5.26 -4.02
C GLU A 57 -3.55 4.00 -3.35
N LEU A 58 -2.68 3.40 -2.54
CA LEU A 58 -3.03 2.22 -1.76
C LEU A 58 -2.60 2.47 -0.32
N ILE A 59 -3.50 2.23 0.61
CA ILE A 59 -3.24 2.45 2.02
C ILE A 59 -3.35 1.10 2.73
N PHE A 60 -2.29 0.73 3.44
CA PHE A 60 -2.22 -0.53 4.16
C PHE A 60 -2.16 -0.26 5.65
N GLU A 61 -2.97 -0.93 6.42
CA GLU A 61 -2.85 -0.91 7.86
C GLU A 61 -1.76 -1.89 8.28
N LEU A 62 -0.83 -1.43 9.11
CA LEU A 62 0.23 -2.29 9.60
C LEU A 62 -0.31 -3.26 10.63
N GLN A 63 -0.18 -4.54 10.35
CA GLN A 63 -0.57 -5.61 11.25
C GLN A 63 0.66 -6.00 12.05
N LEU A 64 0.96 -5.23 13.07
CA LEU A 64 2.08 -5.56 13.94
C LEU A 64 1.72 -6.81 14.70
N ALA A 65 2.69 -7.68 14.77
CA ALA A 65 2.51 -8.92 15.49
C ALA A 65 2.22 -8.60 16.93
N LYS A 66 1.12 -8.73 17.28
CA LYS A 66 0.85 -8.49 18.59
C LYS A 66 1.09 -9.61 19.34
N LEU A 67 1.52 -9.85 18.89
CA LEU A 67 1.75 -10.72 19.19
C LEU A 67 2.39 -10.96 20.15
N ASN A 68 2.67 -10.55 20.29
CA ASN A 68 3.09 -10.61 20.88
C ASN A 68 2.96 -10.74 21.95
N ARG A 69 2.80 -10.80 22.28
CA ARG A 69 2.59 -10.89 23.12
C ARG A 69 2.46 -11.52 23.86
N ILE A 70 2.76 -11.84 24.23
CA ILE A 70 2.67 -12.49 24.76
C ILE A 70 2.60 -12.75 25.19
#